data_d4f39bcd94141e16f8c24a69d39ab690
#
_entry.id   d4f39bcd94141e16f8c24a69d39ab690
#
_cell.length_a   1.000
_cell.length_b   1.000
_cell.length_c   1.000
_cell.angle_alpha   90.00
_cell.angle_beta   90.00
_cell.angle_gamma   90.00
#
_symmetry.space_group_name_H-M   'P 1'
#
loop_
_entity.id
_entity.type
_entity.pdbx_description
1 polymer ?
#
loop_
_entity_poly.entity_id
_entity_poly.type
_entity_poly.pdbx_seq_one_letter_code
_entity_poly.pdbx_strand_id
1 'polypeptide(L)'
;MVRLEDYGTWDEALKRLEASRKALLALLREADPAWLSAPLREGAWTPLMVAEHVALVEDSTARVLRRLRRLAAGENLPPVPVKPGEFKDGKPQAPEGVRP
;
A
#
# COMPACT_ATOMS: atom_id res chain seq x y z
N MET A 1 -16.84 0.30 -11.97
CA MET A 1 -15.93 1.40 -11.60
C MET A 1 -16.35 1.98 -10.25
N VAL A 2 -15.42 2.11 -9.33
CA VAL A 2 -15.71 2.67 -8.02
C VAL A 2 -15.78 4.20 -8.14
N ARG A 3 -16.81 4.79 -7.58
CA ARG A 3 -17.00 6.24 -7.60
C ARG A 3 -16.54 6.84 -6.28
N LEU A 4 -16.13 8.10 -6.31
CA LEU A 4 -15.72 8.80 -5.09
C LEU A 4 -16.81 8.80 -4.02
N GLU A 5 -18.05 8.94 -4.42
CA GLU A 5 -19.22 8.94 -3.54
C GLU A 5 -19.43 7.60 -2.82
N ASP A 6 -18.87 6.50 -3.35
CA ASP A 6 -18.95 5.18 -2.73
C ASP A 6 -18.04 5.06 -1.48
N TYR A 7 -17.09 6.00 -1.32
CA TYR A 7 -16.18 6.00 -0.18
C TYR A 7 -16.74 6.78 1.02
N GLY A 8 -17.87 7.46 0.84
CA GLY A 8 -18.47 8.26 1.90
C GLY A 8 -17.73 9.58 2.14
N THR A 9 -17.83 10.08 3.35
CA THR A 9 -17.17 11.32 3.73
C THR A 9 -15.70 11.09 4.05
N TRP A 10 -14.94 12.18 4.13
CA TRP A 10 -13.54 12.15 4.55
C TRP A 10 -13.38 11.52 5.94
N ASP A 11 -14.27 11.89 6.88
CA ASP A 11 -14.21 11.34 8.23
C ASP A 11 -14.47 9.84 8.24
N GLU A 12 -15.40 9.36 7.43
CA GLU A 12 -15.67 7.93 7.29
C GLU A 12 -14.46 7.19 6.72
N ALA A 13 -13.81 7.77 5.71
CA ALA A 13 -12.62 7.18 5.11
C ALA A 13 -11.48 7.08 6.13
N LEU A 14 -11.26 8.13 6.92
CA LEU A 14 -10.24 8.12 7.97
C LEU A 14 -10.51 7.05 9.01
N LYS A 15 -11.77 6.94 9.45
CA LYS A 15 -12.15 5.92 10.44
C LYS A 15 -11.92 4.51 9.91
N ARG A 16 -12.21 4.27 8.65
CA ARG A 16 -11.98 2.96 8.01
C ARG A 16 -10.50 2.65 7.93
N LEU A 17 -9.67 3.62 7.55
CA LEU A 17 -8.23 3.44 7.49
C LEU A 17 -7.64 3.14 8.86
N GLU A 18 -8.05 3.87 9.87
CA GLU A 18 -7.61 3.63 11.25
C GLU A 18 -8.02 2.26 11.76
N ALA A 19 -9.26 1.86 11.52
CA ALA A 19 -9.76 0.55 11.93
C ALA A 19 -9.05 -0.59 11.21
N SER A 20 -8.87 -0.47 9.90
CA SER A 20 -8.16 -1.44 9.07
C SER A 20 -6.72 -1.62 9.51
N ARG A 21 -6.03 -0.50 9.74
CA ARG A 21 -4.63 -0.51 10.17
C ARG A 21 -4.50 -1.15 11.55
N LYS A 22 -5.37 -0.80 12.48
CA LYS A 22 -5.38 -1.35 13.83
C LYS A 22 -5.59 -2.86 13.79
N ALA A 23 -6.55 -3.32 12.99
CA ALA A 23 -6.82 -4.74 12.83
C ALA A 23 -5.62 -5.49 12.23
N LEU A 24 -4.99 -4.92 11.22
CA LEU A 24 -3.81 -5.50 10.60
C LEU A 24 -2.64 -5.62 11.59
N LEU A 25 -2.36 -4.55 12.34
CA LEU A 25 -1.29 -4.56 13.32
C LEU A 25 -1.55 -5.57 14.44
N ALA A 26 -2.79 -5.68 14.90
CA ALA A 26 -3.16 -6.66 15.92
C ALA A 26 -2.94 -8.08 15.42
N LEU A 27 -3.37 -8.36 14.20
CA LEU A 27 -3.17 -9.68 13.58
C LEU A 27 -1.69 -10.03 13.48
N LEU A 28 -0.85 -9.10 13.03
CA LEU A 28 0.58 -9.32 12.89
C LEU A 28 1.29 -9.52 14.23
N ARG A 29 0.86 -8.80 15.27
CA ARG A 29 1.44 -8.94 16.62
C ARG A 29 1.09 -10.26 17.27
N GLU A 30 -0.09 -10.78 17.00
CA GLU A 30 -0.57 -12.04 17.56
C GLU A 30 -0.15 -13.26 16.77
N ALA A 31 0.34 -13.05 15.53
CA ALA A 31 0.69 -14.14 14.64
C ALA A 31 1.96 -14.87 15.11
N ASP A 32 1.98 -16.17 14.90
CA ASP A 32 3.17 -16.98 15.13
C ASP A 32 4.26 -16.57 14.13
N PRO A 33 5.48 -16.26 14.60
CA PRO A 33 6.59 -15.94 13.70
C PRO A 33 6.85 -16.99 12.63
N ALA A 34 6.66 -18.26 12.96
CA ALA A 34 6.83 -19.33 11.99
C ALA A 34 5.82 -19.23 10.84
N TRP A 35 4.57 -18.90 11.17
CA TRP A 35 3.55 -18.68 10.16
C TRP A 35 3.86 -17.47 9.29
N LEU A 36 4.32 -16.37 9.90
CA LEU A 36 4.67 -15.15 9.16
C LEU A 36 5.77 -15.38 8.11
N SER A 37 6.69 -16.30 8.40
CA SER A 37 7.84 -16.58 7.54
C SER A 37 7.63 -17.75 6.58
N ALA A 38 6.48 -18.41 6.64
CA ALA A 38 6.21 -19.58 5.83
C ALA A 38 5.28 -19.25 4.64
N PRO A 39 5.69 -19.56 3.41
CA PRO A 39 4.78 -19.41 2.28
C PRO A 39 3.66 -20.45 2.35
N LEU A 40 2.47 -20.07 1.90
CA LEU A 40 1.33 -20.99 1.85
C LEU A 40 1.61 -22.17 0.91
N ARG A 41 2.40 -21.92 -0.11
CA ARG A 41 2.84 -22.92 -1.08
C ARG A 41 4.19 -22.48 -1.65
N GLU A 42 4.89 -23.38 -2.28
CA GLU A 42 6.17 -23.06 -2.93
C GLU A 42 5.99 -21.93 -3.94
N GLY A 43 6.88 -20.95 -3.88
CA GLY A 43 6.84 -19.79 -4.78
C GLY A 43 5.84 -18.70 -4.42
N ALA A 44 5.05 -18.89 -3.37
CA ALA A 44 4.10 -17.88 -2.91
C ALA A 44 4.76 -16.91 -1.93
N TRP A 45 4.14 -15.74 -1.78
CA TRP A 45 4.57 -14.80 -0.75
C TRP A 45 4.28 -15.35 0.63
N THR A 46 5.18 -15.03 1.56
CA THR A 46 4.90 -15.25 2.98
C THR A 46 3.97 -14.15 3.49
N PRO A 47 3.26 -14.38 4.59
CA PRO A 47 2.48 -13.31 5.22
C PRO A 47 3.32 -12.08 5.56
N LEU A 48 4.58 -12.27 5.95
CA LEU A 48 5.49 -11.16 6.24
C LEU A 48 5.76 -10.31 4.98
N MET A 49 5.95 -10.95 3.83
CA MET A 49 6.13 -10.23 2.56
C MET A 49 4.91 -9.39 2.20
N VAL A 50 3.71 -9.91 2.46
CA VAL A 50 2.47 -9.17 2.25
C VAL A 50 2.44 -7.94 3.16
N ALA A 51 2.79 -8.10 4.43
CA ALA A 51 2.84 -6.99 5.38
C ALA A 51 3.85 -5.92 4.97
N GLU A 52 5.03 -6.33 4.51
CA GLU A 52 6.05 -5.41 4.01
C GLU A 52 5.54 -4.65 2.78
N HIS A 53 4.84 -5.34 1.89
CA HIS A 53 4.27 -4.72 0.70
C HIS A 53 3.24 -3.65 1.08
N VAL A 54 2.37 -3.94 2.03
CA VAL A 54 1.38 -2.98 2.52
C VAL A 54 2.08 -1.76 3.12
N ALA A 55 3.13 -1.96 3.91
CA ALA A 55 3.89 -0.86 4.50
C ALA A 55 4.53 0.04 3.44
N LEU A 56 5.09 -0.56 2.40
CA LEU A 56 5.68 0.18 1.29
C LEU A 56 4.62 0.98 0.52
N VAL A 57 3.45 0.41 0.28
CA VAL A 57 2.34 1.08 -0.39
C VAL A 57 1.85 2.26 0.45
N GLU A 58 1.70 2.08 1.75
CA GLU A 58 1.29 3.18 2.65
C GLU A 58 2.30 4.32 2.63
N ASP A 59 3.59 4.00 2.71
CA ASP A 59 4.65 5.01 2.67
C ASP A 59 4.64 5.77 1.35
N SER A 60 4.53 5.06 0.24
CA SER A 60 4.46 5.66 -1.10
C SER A 60 3.23 6.56 -1.24
N THR A 61 2.09 6.11 -0.72
CA THR A 61 0.85 6.89 -0.75
C THR A 61 1.00 8.18 0.05
N ALA A 62 1.63 8.10 1.24
CA ALA A 62 1.88 9.28 2.05
C ALA A 62 2.78 10.29 1.33
N ARG A 63 3.80 9.82 0.62
CA ARG A 63 4.68 10.68 -0.17
C ARG A 63 3.91 11.39 -1.29
N VAL A 64 3.06 10.66 -1.99
CA VAL A 64 2.22 11.23 -3.05
C VAL A 64 1.31 12.32 -2.49
N LEU A 65 0.64 12.03 -1.36
CA LEU A 65 -0.26 12.99 -0.73
C LEU A 65 0.47 14.25 -0.27
N ARG A 66 1.66 14.10 0.31
CA ARG A 66 2.48 15.25 0.71
C ARG A 66 2.87 16.10 -0.49
N ARG A 67 3.24 15.45 -1.59
CA ARG A 67 3.58 16.14 -2.83
C ARG A 67 2.38 16.90 -3.39
N LEU A 68 1.22 16.27 -3.43
CA LEU A 68 -0.01 16.91 -3.91
C LEU A 68 -0.38 18.13 -3.06
N ARG A 69 -0.20 18.03 -1.75
CA ARG A 69 -0.45 19.17 -0.85
C ARG A 69 0.50 20.34 -1.15
N ARG A 70 1.77 20.06 -1.40
CA ARG A 70 2.76 21.08 -1.76
C ARG A 70 2.43 21.74 -3.10
N LEU A 71 2.04 20.94 -4.08
CA LEU A 71 1.61 21.46 -5.38
C LEU A 71 0.37 22.32 -5.26
N ALA A 72 -0.60 21.90 -4.44
CA ALA A 72 -1.80 22.70 -4.18
C ALA A 72 -1.50 24.00 -3.48
N ALA A 73 -0.42 24.06 -2.70
CA ALA A 73 0.06 25.28 -2.05
C ALA A 73 0.81 26.22 -3.00
N GLY A 74 0.95 25.84 -4.26
CA GLY A 74 1.61 26.68 -5.27
C GLY A 74 3.10 26.44 -5.44
N GLU A 75 3.67 25.43 -4.79
CA GLU A 75 5.08 25.12 -4.97
C GLU A 75 5.34 24.53 -6.36
N ASN A 76 6.44 24.93 -6.94
CA ASN A 76 6.89 24.41 -8.23
C ASN A 76 7.86 23.25 -7.99
N LEU A 77 7.34 22.03 -8.11
CA LEU A 77 8.13 20.83 -7.87
C LEU A 77 8.52 20.17 -9.20
N PRO A 78 9.72 19.60 -9.28
CA PRO A 78 10.11 18.86 -10.48
C PRO A 78 9.26 17.59 -10.64
N PRO A 79 9.08 17.11 -11.89
CA PRO A 79 8.36 15.86 -12.10
C PRO A 79 9.10 14.71 -11.44
N VAL A 80 8.33 13.73 -10.95
CA VAL A 80 8.90 12.52 -10.35
C VAL A 80 9.49 11.67 -11.47
N PRO A 81 10.78 11.34 -11.41
CA PRO A 81 11.37 10.45 -12.40
C PRO A 81 10.81 9.04 -12.21
N VAL A 82 10.35 8.45 -13.31
CA VAL A 82 9.93 7.06 -13.35
C VAL A 82 10.99 6.30 -14.11
N LYS A 83 11.58 5.30 -13.46
CA LYS A 83 12.59 4.47 -14.09
C LYS A 83 11.94 3.51 -15.09
N PRO A 84 12.50 3.36 -16.30
CA PRO A 84 11.98 2.38 -17.24
C PRO A 84 11.95 0.99 -16.64
N GLY A 85 10.81 0.30 -16.76
CA GLY A 85 10.64 -1.05 -16.22
C GLY A 85 10.24 -1.13 -14.76
N GLU A 86 10.24 -0.02 -14.04
CA GLU A 86 9.81 0.01 -12.65
C GLU A 86 8.31 -0.21 -12.51
N PHE A 87 7.56 0.30 -13.48
CA PHE A 87 6.12 0.11 -13.55
C PHE A 87 5.75 -0.38 -14.94
N LYS A 88 4.84 -1.33 -14.97
CA LYS A 88 4.22 -1.78 -16.20
C LYS A 88 2.78 -1.31 -16.17
N ASP A 89 2.38 -0.53 -17.18
CA ASP A 89 1.03 0.04 -17.25
C ASP A 89 0.67 0.89 -16.02
N GLY A 90 1.66 1.59 -15.45
CA GLY A 90 1.46 2.41 -14.28
C GLY A 90 1.30 1.64 -12.98
N LYS A 91 1.54 0.35 -12.97
CA LYS A 91 1.42 -0.49 -11.78
C LYS A 91 2.77 -1.10 -11.41
N PRO A 92 3.09 -1.21 -10.11
CA PRO A 92 4.29 -1.91 -9.70
C PRO A 92 4.16 -3.39 -10.08
N GLN A 93 5.28 -3.97 -10.50
CA GLN A 93 5.29 -5.40 -10.83
C GLN A 93 5.40 -6.23 -9.56
N ALA A 94 4.50 -7.18 -9.41
CA ALA A 94 4.59 -8.17 -8.36
C ALA A 94 5.65 -9.21 -8.70
N PRO A 95 6.31 -9.81 -7.71
CA PRO A 95 7.18 -10.95 -7.96
C PRO A 95 6.44 -12.07 -8.67
N GLU A 96 7.18 -12.84 -9.47
CA GLU A 96 6.63 -13.97 -10.20
C GLU A 96 5.98 -14.97 -9.22
N GLY A 97 4.83 -15.50 -9.62
CA GLY A 97 4.09 -16.43 -8.79
C GLY A 97 3.13 -15.81 -7.79
N VAL A 98 3.14 -14.50 -7.65
CA VAL A 98 2.24 -13.81 -6.74
C VAL A 98 1.06 -13.26 -7.50
N ARG A 99 -0.12 -13.56 -7.00
CA ARG A 99 -1.35 -12.99 -7.50
C ARG A 99 -2.11 -12.34 -6.34
N PRO A 100 -2.59 -11.13 -6.57
CA PRO A 100 -3.40 -10.46 -5.56
C PRO A 100 -4.69 -11.19 -5.30
#